data_560512c3b0040cd2eff5e0a6986df8db
#
_entry.id   560512c3b0040cd2eff5e0a6986df8db
#
_cell.length_a   1.000
_cell.length_b   1.000
_cell.length_c   1.000
_cell.angle_alpha   90.00
_cell.angle_beta   90.00
_cell.angle_gamma   90.00
#
_symmetry.space_group_name_H-M   'P 1'
#
loop_
_entity.id
_entity.type
_entity.pdbx_description
1 polymer ?
#
loop_
_entity_poly.entity_id
_entity_poly.type
_entity_poly.pdbx_seq_one_letter_code
_entity_poly.pdbx_strand_id
1 'polypeptide(L)'
;LALDEQRKFTELSPYKPSSPYSASKAASDHLVRAWHRTHGLKTTISNCSNNYGPYQHVEKFIPRQITNILAGIRPKLYGQGLAVRDWISVEDHCSAIWTILTRGRIGETYLVGANGEYNNIDVLHMILKLMGRDANDFDHVNDRPGGDKRYAIDATKLQTELGWVPKYTD
;
A
#
# COMPACT_ATOMS: atom_id res chain seq x y z
N LEU A 1 1.17 9.55 8.89
CA LEU A 1 0.80 10.92 8.51
C LEU A 1 -0.58 11.27 9.10
N ALA A 2 -0.82 12.55 9.41
CA ALA A 2 -2.15 13.05 9.75
C ALA A 2 -3.03 13.12 8.49
N LEU A 3 -4.37 13.14 8.66
CA LEU A 3 -5.30 13.17 7.52
C LEU A 3 -5.22 14.46 6.70
N ASP A 4 -4.91 15.57 7.36
CA ASP A 4 -4.78 16.92 6.79
C ASP A 4 -3.36 17.26 6.32
N GLU A 5 -2.42 16.32 6.48
CA GLU A 5 -1.01 16.53 6.12
C GLU A 5 -0.81 16.37 4.60
N GLN A 6 -0.24 17.36 3.94
CA GLN A 6 0.06 17.31 2.48
C GLN A 6 1.29 16.46 2.14
N ARG A 7 2.18 16.24 3.11
CA ARG A 7 3.41 15.49 2.92
C ARG A 7 3.15 14.02 2.60
N LYS A 8 4.00 13.44 1.75
CA LYS A 8 4.08 12.00 1.47
C LYS A 8 5.37 11.41 2.02
N PHE A 9 5.40 10.10 2.21
CA PHE A 9 6.63 9.39 2.52
C PHE A 9 7.56 9.39 1.31
N THR A 10 8.83 9.70 1.57
CA THR A 10 9.94 9.61 0.60
C THR A 10 10.99 8.63 1.11
N GLU A 11 11.99 8.33 0.30
CA GLU A 11 13.13 7.48 0.69
C GLU A 11 13.95 8.08 1.86
N LEU A 12 13.82 9.40 2.10
CA LEU A 12 14.46 10.10 3.21
C LEU A 12 13.61 10.14 4.48
N SER A 13 12.37 9.65 4.43
CA SER A 13 11.50 9.61 5.60
C SER A 13 12.04 8.64 6.66
N PRO A 14 12.16 9.07 7.92
CA PRO A 14 12.65 8.19 8.97
C PRO A 14 11.65 7.08 9.28
N TYR A 15 12.15 5.87 9.55
CA TYR A 15 11.33 4.78 10.05
C TYR A 15 10.89 5.09 11.48
N LYS A 16 9.56 5.11 11.69
CA LYS A 16 8.93 5.33 13.00
C LYS A 16 7.80 4.33 13.19
N PRO A 17 8.11 3.02 13.33
CA PRO A 17 7.08 1.99 13.44
C PRO A 17 6.27 2.17 14.72
N SER A 18 4.93 2.06 14.60
CA SER A 18 3.99 2.18 15.71
C SER A 18 3.36 0.85 16.13
N SER A 19 3.70 -0.23 15.46
CA SER A 19 3.20 -1.58 15.77
C SER A 19 4.33 -2.61 15.71
N PRO A 20 4.20 -3.77 16.40
CA PRO A 20 5.17 -4.87 16.27
C PRO A 20 5.37 -5.33 14.82
N TYR A 21 4.30 -5.40 14.04
CA TYR A 21 4.39 -5.72 12.62
C TYR A 21 5.23 -4.70 11.85
N SER A 22 4.94 -3.41 12.00
CA SER A 22 5.72 -2.35 11.33
C SER A 22 7.18 -2.35 11.77
N ALA A 23 7.45 -2.63 13.04
CA ALA A 23 8.81 -2.77 13.56
C ALA A 23 9.56 -3.94 12.92
N SER A 24 8.92 -5.09 12.75
CA SER A 24 9.52 -6.25 12.08
C SER A 24 9.83 -5.97 10.61
N LYS A 25 8.96 -5.24 9.92
CA LYS A 25 9.19 -4.83 8.53
C LYS A 25 10.35 -3.84 8.40
N ALA A 26 10.43 -2.86 9.30
CA ALA A 26 11.56 -1.93 9.36
C ALA A 26 12.89 -2.66 9.66
N ALA A 27 12.87 -3.62 10.57
CA ALA A 27 14.03 -4.45 10.87
C ALA A 27 14.51 -5.24 9.65
N SER A 28 13.61 -5.78 8.86
CA SER A 28 13.93 -6.47 7.59
C SER A 28 14.70 -5.56 6.64
N ASP A 29 14.23 -4.34 6.42
CA ASP A 29 14.92 -3.37 5.54
C ASP A 29 16.30 -2.99 6.09
N HIS A 30 16.44 -2.83 7.41
CA HIS A 30 17.72 -2.56 8.04
C HIS A 30 18.69 -3.73 7.90
N LEU A 31 18.23 -4.98 8.02
CA LEU A 31 19.06 -6.16 7.80
C LEU A 31 19.58 -6.23 6.36
N VAL A 32 18.76 -5.96 5.37
CA VAL A 32 19.20 -5.91 3.96
C VAL A 32 20.31 -4.86 3.77
N ARG A 33 20.14 -3.66 4.33
CA ARG A 33 21.18 -2.61 4.27
C ARG A 33 22.45 -3.03 4.98
N ALA A 34 22.34 -3.68 6.14
CA ALA A 34 23.49 -4.16 6.90
C ALA A 34 24.29 -5.22 6.12
N TRP A 35 23.61 -6.19 5.50
CA TRP A 35 24.24 -7.20 4.66
C TRP A 35 24.93 -6.59 3.44
N HIS A 36 24.32 -5.62 2.80
CA HIS A 36 24.97 -4.87 1.72
C HIS A 36 26.26 -4.20 2.20
N ARG A 37 26.21 -3.47 3.32
CA ARG A 37 27.37 -2.75 3.85
C ARG A 37 28.49 -3.67 4.34
N THR A 38 28.14 -4.73 5.05
CA THR A 38 29.11 -5.61 5.69
C THR A 38 29.74 -6.60 4.73
N HIS A 39 28.93 -7.13 3.81
CA HIS A 39 29.34 -8.25 2.97
C HIS A 39 29.32 -7.92 1.46
N GLY A 40 29.03 -6.68 1.08
CA GLY A 40 28.97 -6.27 -0.33
C GLY A 40 27.87 -6.95 -1.14
N LEU A 41 26.84 -7.50 -0.47
CA LEU A 41 25.72 -8.14 -1.15
C LEU A 41 25.01 -7.12 -2.07
N LYS A 42 24.88 -7.44 -3.34
CA LYS A 42 24.21 -6.58 -4.31
C LYS A 42 22.71 -6.61 -4.08
N THR A 43 22.17 -5.58 -3.43
CA THR A 43 20.76 -5.48 -3.06
C THR A 43 20.16 -4.17 -3.51
N THR A 44 18.85 -4.18 -3.76
CA THR A 44 17.97 -3.03 -3.82
C THR A 44 16.79 -3.27 -2.88
N ILE A 45 16.17 -2.21 -2.38
CA ILE A 45 14.98 -2.30 -1.53
C ILE A 45 13.83 -1.58 -2.24
N SER A 46 12.65 -2.20 -2.26
CA SER A 46 11.41 -1.55 -2.66
C SER A 46 10.42 -1.51 -1.50
N ASN A 47 9.83 -0.36 -1.24
CA ASN A 47 8.71 -0.20 -0.32
C ASN A 47 7.50 0.28 -1.08
N CYS A 48 6.43 -0.51 -1.10
CA CYS A 48 5.24 -0.24 -1.90
C CYS A 48 4.05 0.20 -1.07
N SER A 49 3.10 0.84 -1.75
CA SER A 49 1.77 1.14 -1.23
C SER A 49 0.88 -0.12 -1.17
N ASN A 50 -0.40 0.04 -0.83
CA ASN A 50 -1.33 -1.08 -0.69
C ASN A 50 -1.65 -1.68 -2.06
N ASN A 51 -1.34 -2.96 -2.24
CA ASN A 51 -1.64 -3.67 -3.47
C ASN A 51 -3.10 -4.10 -3.55
N TYR A 52 -3.64 -4.12 -4.76
CA TYR A 52 -4.90 -4.77 -5.10
C TYR A 52 -4.76 -5.47 -6.45
N GLY A 53 -5.63 -6.43 -6.72
CA GLY A 53 -5.68 -7.09 -8.01
C GLY A 53 -6.11 -8.55 -7.95
N PRO A 54 -6.14 -9.23 -9.10
CA PRO A 54 -6.51 -10.63 -9.20
C PRO A 54 -5.68 -11.52 -8.27
N TYR A 55 -6.33 -12.56 -7.72
CA TYR A 55 -5.72 -13.57 -6.84
C TYR A 55 -5.22 -13.07 -5.50
N GLN A 56 -5.54 -11.82 -5.11
CA GLN A 56 -5.19 -11.33 -3.78
C GLN A 56 -5.87 -12.19 -2.71
N HIS A 57 -5.13 -12.46 -1.63
CA HIS A 57 -5.63 -13.28 -0.51
C HIS A 57 -6.90 -12.68 0.12
N VAL A 58 -7.91 -13.52 0.34
CA VAL A 58 -9.27 -13.11 0.76
C VAL A 58 -9.36 -12.38 2.10
N GLU A 59 -8.33 -12.45 2.96
CA GLU A 59 -8.28 -11.68 4.20
C GLU A 59 -8.03 -10.18 3.99
N LYS A 60 -7.52 -9.79 2.82
CA LYS A 60 -7.24 -8.39 2.52
C LYS A 60 -8.52 -7.62 2.26
N PHE A 61 -8.46 -6.30 2.45
CA PHE A 61 -9.65 -5.45 2.49
C PHE A 61 -10.55 -5.62 1.25
N ILE A 62 -10.02 -5.38 0.05
CA ILE A 62 -10.81 -5.42 -1.19
C ILE A 62 -11.39 -6.81 -1.47
N PRO A 63 -10.59 -7.90 -1.55
CA PRO A 63 -11.15 -9.21 -1.85
C PRO A 63 -12.11 -9.71 -0.77
N ARG A 64 -11.89 -9.36 0.49
CA ARG A 64 -12.81 -9.72 1.58
C ARG A 64 -14.18 -9.10 1.41
N GLN A 65 -14.25 -7.81 1.04
CA GLN A 65 -15.53 -7.16 0.80
C GLN A 65 -16.27 -7.81 -0.38
N ILE A 66 -15.56 -8.06 -1.48
CA ILE A 66 -16.12 -8.70 -2.67
C ILE A 66 -16.66 -10.11 -2.34
N THR A 67 -15.86 -10.94 -1.69
CA THR A 67 -16.29 -12.32 -1.34
C THR A 67 -17.42 -12.34 -0.33
N ASN A 68 -17.45 -11.42 0.63
CA ASN A 68 -18.57 -11.27 1.55
C ASN A 68 -19.88 -10.94 0.78
N ILE A 69 -19.84 -9.96 -0.10
CA ILE A 69 -21.01 -9.56 -0.90
C ILE A 69 -21.51 -10.73 -1.74
N LEU A 70 -20.60 -11.48 -2.39
CA LEU A 70 -20.95 -12.67 -3.18
C LEU A 70 -21.59 -13.77 -2.34
N ALA A 71 -21.17 -13.90 -1.07
CA ALA A 71 -21.72 -14.86 -0.11
C ALA A 71 -23.01 -14.37 0.59
N GLY A 72 -23.54 -13.19 0.24
CA GLY A 72 -24.71 -12.60 0.91
C GLY A 72 -24.39 -12.05 2.31
N ILE A 73 -23.12 -11.87 2.66
CA ILE A 73 -22.68 -11.31 3.95
C ILE A 73 -22.45 -9.81 3.76
N ARG A 74 -23.02 -9.01 4.66
CA ARG A 74 -22.79 -7.55 4.62
C ARG A 74 -21.32 -7.22 4.87
N PRO A 75 -20.71 -6.35 4.05
CA PRO A 75 -19.37 -5.83 4.28
C PRO A 75 -19.24 -5.15 5.64
N LYS A 76 -18.02 -5.15 6.19
CA LYS A 76 -17.74 -4.50 7.49
C LYS A 76 -16.69 -3.42 7.31
N LEU A 77 -17.00 -2.22 7.82
CA LEU A 77 -16.11 -1.06 7.80
C LEU A 77 -15.64 -0.75 9.22
N TYR A 78 -14.33 -0.67 9.42
CA TYR A 78 -13.74 -0.30 10.71
C TYR A 78 -13.87 1.21 10.95
N GLY A 79 -14.39 1.58 12.14
CA GLY A 79 -14.64 2.97 12.52
C GLY A 79 -15.48 3.69 11.48
N GLN A 80 -15.12 4.91 11.13
CA GLN A 80 -15.76 5.72 10.09
C GLN A 80 -15.16 5.49 8.69
N GLY A 81 -14.17 4.61 8.56
CA GLY A 81 -13.50 4.33 7.29
C GLY A 81 -12.65 5.48 6.73
N LEU A 82 -12.28 6.45 7.57
CA LEU A 82 -11.53 7.65 7.15
C LEU A 82 -10.03 7.41 6.95
N ALA A 83 -9.52 6.25 7.33
CA ALA A 83 -8.12 5.91 7.11
C ALA A 83 -7.80 5.91 5.62
N VAL A 84 -6.84 6.75 5.21
CA VAL A 84 -6.39 6.88 3.82
C VAL A 84 -5.28 5.89 3.52
N ARG A 85 -5.40 5.22 2.39
CA ARG A 85 -4.37 4.34 1.83
C ARG A 85 -4.06 4.76 0.42
N ASP A 86 -2.81 4.58 0.05
CA ASP A 86 -2.38 4.68 -1.34
C ASP A 86 -2.49 3.28 -1.96
N TRP A 87 -3.22 3.14 -3.04
CA TRP A 87 -3.52 1.87 -3.69
C TRP A 87 -2.77 1.76 -5.02
N ILE A 88 -2.24 0.57 -5.27
CA ILE A 88 -1.52 0.25 -6.51
C ILE A 88 -1.97 -1.10 -7.05
N SER A 89 -2.18 -1.18 -8.37
CA SER A 89 -2.39 -2.46 -9.03
C SER A 89 -1.19 -3.39 -8.82
N VAL A 90 -1.44 -4.67 -8.56
CA VAL A 90 -0.38 -5.66 -8.43
C VAL A 90 0.46 -5.79 -9.71
N GLU A 91 -0.13 -5.56 -10.89
CA GLU A 91 0.62 -5.58 -12.15
C GLU A 91 1.60 -4.41 -12.23
N ASP A 92 1.20 -3.21 -11.81
CA ASP A 92 2.09 -2.07 -11.73
C ASP A 92 3.20 -2.29 -10.71
N HIS A 93 2.86 -2.85 -9.53
CA HIS A 93 3.87 -3.19 -8.54
C HIS A 93 4.89 -4.21 -9.08
N CYS A 94 4.45 -5.28 -9.74
CA CYS A 94 5.34 -6.27 -10.36
C CYS A 94 6.25 -5.62 -11.41
N SER A 95 5.72 -4.73 -12.25
CA SER A 95 6.52 -4.00 -13.24
C SER A 95 7.57 -3.09 -12.59
N ALA A 96 7.21 -2.45 -11.47
CA ALA A 96 8.14 -1.64 -10.68
C ALA A 96 9.27 -2.49 -10.09
N ILE A 97 8.94 -3.63 -9.47
CA ILE A 97 9.94 -4.57 -8.93
C ILE A 97 10.90 -5.03 -10.03
N TRP A 98 10.38 -5.41 -11.20
CA TRP A 98 11.22 -5.82 -12.33
C TRP A 98 12.15 -4.69 -12.79
N THR A 99 11.63 -3.48 -12.86
CA THR A 99 12.42 -2.29 -13.22
C THR A 99 13.53 -2.04 -12.19
N ILE A 100 13.23 -2.11 -10.89
CA ILE A 100 14.21 -1.93 -9.82
C ILE A 100 15.27 -3.04 -9.84
N LEU A 101 14.85 -4.29 -10.01
CA LEU A 101 15.75 -5.44 -10.04
C LEU A 101 16.76 -5.35 -11.19
N THR A 102 16.31 -4.90 -12.37
CA THR A 102 17.14 -4.90 -13.60
C THR A 102 17.90 -3.60 -13.83
N ARG A 103 17.41 -2.47 -13.31
CA ARG A 103 17.98 -1.14 -13.59
C ARG A 103 18.23 -0.29 -12.35
N GLY A 104 17.79 -0.74 -11.16
CA GLY A 104 18.00 -0.01 -9.92
C GLY A 104 19.48 0.05 -9.52
N ARG A 105 19.86 1.13 -8.87
CA ARG A 105 21.23 1.27 -8.34
C ARG A 105 21.38 0.39 -7.09
N ILE A 106 22.44 -0.40 -7.05
CA ILE A 106 22.76 -1.26 -5.92
C ILE A 106 22.91 -0.43 -4.63
N GLY A 107 22.34 -0.92 -3.56
CA GLY A 107 22.33 -0.28 -2.23
C GLY A 107 21.19 0.73 -2.05
N GLU A 108 20.45 1.06 -3.09
CA GLU A 108 19.39 2.07 -3.04
C GLU A 108 18.03 1.50 -2.64
N THR A 109 17.21 2.39 -2.10
CA THR A 109 15.79 2.14 -1.81
C THR A 109 14.93 2.93 -2.78
N TYR A 110 13.84 2.33 -3.25
CA TYR A 110 12.86 2.95 -4.12
C TYR A 110 11.47 2.79 -3.54
N LEU A 111 10.73 3.89 -3.41
CA LEU A 111 9.32 3.85 -3.06
C LEU A 111 8.46 3.61 -4.30
N VAL A 112 7.43 2.77 -4.16
CA VAL A 112 6.55 2.36 -5.26
C VAL A 112 5.11 2.70 -4.90
N GLY A 113 4.53 3.66 -5.59
CA GLY A 113 3.15 4.11 -5.43
C GLY A 113 2.56 4.61 -6.74
N ALA A 114 1.24 4.68 -6.81
CA ALA A 114 0.51 5.09 -8.01
C ALA A 114 -0.30 6.39 -7.80
N ASN A 115 -0.08 7.12 -6.71
CA ASN A 115 -0.89 8.28 -6.29
C ASN A 115 -2.38 7.97 -6.11
N GLY A 116 -2.71 6.71 -5.82
CA GLY A 116 -4.07 6.21 -5.62
C GLY A 116 -4.55 6.39 -4.19
N GLU A 117 -4.55 7.63 -3.67
CA GLU A 117 -4.99 7.91 -2.30
C GLU A 117 -6.51 7.89 -2.20
N TYR A 118 -7.05 6.89 -1.51
CA TYR A 118 -8.46 6.77 -1.17
C TYR A 118 -8.63 6.38 0.29
N ASN A 119 -9.67 6.88 0.93
CA ASN A 119 -10.06 6.37 2.24
C ASN A 119 -10.83 5.04 2.10
N ASN A 120 -10.91 4.29 3.19
CA ASN A 120 -11.50 2.95 3.14
C ASN A 120 -13.00 2.98 2.81
N ILE A 121 -13.73 4.03 3.23
CA ILE A 121 -15.17 4.14 2.92
C ILE A 121 -15.39 4.40 1.43
N ASP A 122 -14.57 5.24 0.78
CA ASP A 122 -14.70 5.49 -0.66
C ASP A 122 -14.42 4.22 -1.48
N VAL A 123 -13.39 3.46 -1.10
CA VAL A 123 -13.11 2.16 -1.72
C VAL A 123 -14.27 1.20 -1.54
N LEU A 124 -14.88 1.14 -0.35
CA LEU A 124 -16.05 0.29 -0.11
C LEU A 124 -17.25 0.72 -0.96
N HIS A 125 -17.52 2.03 -1.07
CA HIS A 125 -18.58 2.56 -1.93
C HIS A 125 -18.36 2.20 -3.41
N MET A 126 -17.11 2.27 -3.90
CA MET A 126 -16.77 1.83 -5.26
C MET A 126 -17.08 0.34 -5.46
N ILE A 127 -16.70 -0.52 -4.51
CA ILE A 127 -16.97 -1.95 -4.57
C ILE A 127 -18.48 -2.21 -4.59
N LEU A 128 -19.25 -1.60 -3.68
CA LEU A 128 -20.70 -1.75 -3.61
C LEU A 128 -21.36 -1.33 -4.92
N LYS A 129 -20.98 -0.18 -5.47
CA LYS A 129 -21.46 0.33 -6.74
C LYS A 129 -21.19 -0.64 -7.90
N LEU A 130 -19.96 -1.12 -8.02
CA LEU A 130 -19.55 -2.06 -9.06
C LEU A 130 -20.29 -3.40 -8.96
N MET A 131 -20.66 -3.81 -7.75
CA MET A 131 -21.42 -5.04 -7.50
C MET A 131 -22.96 -4.83 -7.49
N GLY A 132 -23.44 -3.66 -7.89
CA GLY A 132 -24.87 -3.34 -7.98
C GLY A 132 -25.58 -3.30 -6.62
N ARG A 133 -24.87 -2.95 -5.54
CA ARG A 133 -25.42 -2.85 -4.18
C ARG A 133 -25.65 -1.40 -3.78
N ASP A 134 -26.54 -1.20 -2.81
CA ASP A 134 -26.76 0.10 -2.19
C ASP A 134 -25.50 0.60 -1.48
N ALA A 135 -25.25 1.91 -1.56
CA ALA A 135 -24.06 2.53 -0.97
C ALA A 135 -23.98 2.35 0.57
N ASN A 136 -25.12 2.13 1.24
CA ASN A 136 -25.20 1.94 2.68
C ASN A 136 -25.30 0.47 3.10
N ASP A 137 -25.13 -0.47 2.16
CA ASP A 137 -25.25 -1.91 2.43
C ASP A 137 -23.98 -2.48 3.11
N PHE A 138 -23.61 -1.91 4.24
CA PHE A 138 -22.50 -2.37 5.07
C PHE A 138 -22.74 -2.05 6.54
N ASP A 139 -21.96 -2.68 7.43
CA ASP A 139 -22.01 -2.47 8.88
C ASP A 139 -20.73 -1.79 9.37
N HIS A 140 -20.88 -0.83 10.29
CA HIS A 140 -19.75 -0.29 11.04
C HIS A 140 -19.33 -1.24 12.17
N VAL A 141 -18.02 -1.45 12.33
CA VAL A 141 -17.45 -2.19 13.45
C VAL A 141 -16.40 -1.33 14.17
N ASN A 142 -16.07 -1.69 15.40
CA ASN A 142 -15.09 -0.95 16.19
C ASN A 142 -13.76 -0.83 15.46
N ASP A 143 -13.15 0.35 15.53
CA ASP A 143 -11.86 0.61 14.93
C ASP A 143 -10.74 -0.19 15.61
N ARG A 144 -9.65 -0.41 14.86
CA ARG A 144 -8.48 -1.13 15.37
C ARG A 144 -7.54 -0.17 16.08
N PRO A 145 -7.05 -0.48 17.29
CA PRO A 145 -6.01 0.32 17.95
C PRO A 145 -4.74 0.39 17.11
N GLY A 146 -4.09 1.55 17.05
CA GLY A 146 -2.76 1.73 16.44
C GLY A 146 -2.72 1.71 14.90
N GLY A 147 -3.86 1.84 14.22
CA GLY A 147 -3.90 1.94 12.77
C GLY A 147 -3.35 3.27 12.24
N ASP A 148 -2.60 3.24 11.15
CA ASP A 148 -2.17 4.45 10.45
C ASP A 148 -3.37 5.24 9.93
N LYS A 149 -3.40 6.55 10.19
CA LYS A 149 -4.46 7.44 9.70
C LYS A 149 -4.35 7.70 8.20
N ARG A 150 -3.13 7.95 7.72
CA ARG A 150 -2.84 8.17 6.31
C ARG A 150 -1.51 7.55 5.93
N TYR A 151 -1.51 6.82 4.83
CA TYR A 151 -0.33 6.23 4.21
C TYR A 151 -0.30 6.65 2.74
N ALA A 152 0.65 7.49 2.39
CA ALA A 152 0.83 8.04 1.05
C ALA A 152 2.31 8.05 0.70
N ILE A 153 2.62 7.62 -0.53
CA ILE A 153 3.98 7.43 -1.03
C ILE A 153 4.27 8.41 -2.17
N ASP A 154 5.47 8.98 -2.15
CA ASP A 154 6.04 9.72 -3.26
C ASP A 154 6.99 8.80 -4.05
N ALA A 155 6.58 8.39 -5.24
CA ALA A 155 7.36 7.52 -6.13
C ALA A 155 8.23 8.29 -7.14
N THR A 156 8.46 9.58 -6.92
CA THR A 156 9.22 10.45 -7.85
C THR A 156 10.61 9.92 -8.15
N LYS A 157 11.33 9.39 -7.16
CA LYS A 157 12.67 8.82 -7.38
C LYS A 157 12.64 7.67 -8.40
N LEU A 158 11.71 6.74 -8.26
CA LEU A 158 11.55 5.62 -9.20
C LEU A 158 11.19 6.11 -10.60
N GLN A 159 10.33 7.10 -10.70
CA GLN A 159 9.91 7.69 -11.97
C GLN A 159 11.06 8.43 -12.66
N THR A 160 11.76 9.29 -11.94
CA THR A 160 12.82 10.14 -12.52
C THR A 160 14.11 9.37 -12.82
N GLU A 161 14.53 8.47 -11.94
CA GLU A 161 15.76 7.72 -12.13
C GLU A 161 15.62 6.52 -13.09
N LEU A 162 14.49 5.80 -13.04
CA LEU A 162 14.31 4.56 -13.79
C LEU A 162 13.23 4.64 -14.88
N GLY A 163 12.52 5.77 -14.98
CA GLY A 163 11.49 5.99 -16.00
C GLY A 163 10.23 5.12 -15.83
N TRP A 164 10.03 4.52 -14.65
CA TRP A 164 8.85 3.73 -14.38
C TRP A 164 7.63 4.64 -14.12
N VAL A 165 6.50 4.28 -14.71
CA VAL A 165 5.20 4.92 -14.45
C VAL A 165 4.12 3.85 -14.30
N PRO A 166 3.14 4.03 -13.39
CA PRO A 166 2.01 3.11 -13.28
C PRO A 166 1.12 3.22 -14.53
N LYS A 167 0.47 2.12 -14.89
CA LYS A 167 -0.48 2.05 -16.00
C LYS A 167 -1.93 2.12 -15.55
N TYR A 168 -2.21 1.60 -14.35
CA TYR A 168 -3.56 1.50 -13.77
C TYR A 168 -3.72 2.58 -12.71
N THR A 169 -4.18 3.75 -13.11
CA THR A 169 -4.30 4.93 -12.24
C THR A 169 -5.74 5.40 -12.04
N ASP A 170 -6.72 4.74 -12.70
CA ASP A 170 -8.14 5.08 -12.67
C ASP A 170 -8.95 4.14 -11.78
#